data_cb7599e59595883cca9439e58e6a0779
#
_entry.id   cb7599e59595883cca9439e58e6a0779
#
_cell.length_a   1.000
_cell.length_b   1.000
_cell.length_c   1.000
_cell.angle_alpha   90.00
_cell.angle_beta   90.00
_cell.angle_gamma   90.00
#
_symmetry.space_group_name_H-M   'P 1'
#
loop_
_entity.id
_entity.type
_entity.pdbx_description
1 polymer ?
#
loop_
_entity_poly.entity_id
_entity_poly.type
_entity_poly.pdbx_seq_one_letter_code
_entity_poly.pdbx_strand_id
1 'polypeptide(L)'
;PLRFAMKRDSTMSMLGVPRSQREHLEQNYDGGILAFLNDCLEAVFARLPIKDNYFWRVYCTGSYTQECCPEYLKPTNVQALKSGLVDKVSTHTDSVQGFLDNHEIAISRFVLLDHMDWLCDRYFPILEAEWQAIVRRATPDARVLWRSGGVHTDFVERVEVDVDGQLRKVGELLTYHRELADELHEMDRVHTYGSFHIADLAA
;
A
#
# COMPACT_ATOMS: atom_id res chain seq x y z
N PRO A 1 20.02 13.33 -19.92
CA PRO A 1 19.04 12.44 -20.58
C PRO A 1 18.01 11.89 -19.58
N LEU A 2 18.41 11.32 -18.42
CA LEU A 2 17.49 10.70 -17.43
C LEU A 2 16.48 11.73 -16.88
N ARG A 3 16.95 12.90 -16.47
CA ARG A 3 16.10 14.02 -15.99
C ARG A 3 14.99 14.41 -16.98
N PHE A 4 15.24 14.31 -18.27
CA PHE A 4 14.28 14.66 -19.31
C PHE A 4 13.27 13.52 -19.55
N ALA A 5 13.73 12.28 -19.49
CA ALA A 5 12.86 11.09 -19.63
C ALA A 5 11.87 10.97 -18.47
N MET A 6 12.30 11.25 -17.25
CA MET A 6 11.47 11.18 -16.04
C MET A 6 10.45 12.31 -15.90
N LYS A 7 10.60 13.38 -16.68
CA LYS A 7 9.59 14.46 -16.76
C LYS A 7 8.45 14.17 -17.75
N ARG A 8 8.52 13.05 -18.50
CA ARG A 8 7.47 12.67 -19.44
C ARG A 8 6.44 11.76 -18.78
N ASP A 9 5.18 12.16 -18.82
CA ASP A 9 4.06 11.39 -18.29
C ASP A 9 4.01 9.96 -18.83
N SER A 10 4.29 9.77 -20.14
CA SER A 10 4.32 8.46 -20.78
C SER A 10 5.37 7.51 -20.18
N THR A 11 6.54 8.02 -19.79
CA THR A 11 7.59 7.19 -19.21
C THR A 11 7.24 6.76 -17.78
N MET A 12 6.68 7.66 -17.00
CA MET A 12 6.28 7.37 -15.61
C MET A 12 5.04 6.46 -15.55
N SER A 13 4.08 6.65 -16.44
CA SER A 13 2.92 5.75 -16.57
C SER A 13 3.32 4.32 -16.95
N MET A 14 4.35 4.15 -17.79
CA MET A 14 4.91 2.82 -18.10
C MET A 14 5.57 2.17 -16.87
N LEU A 15 6.02 2.95 -15.90
CA LEU A 15 6.57 2.47 -14.64
C LEU A 15 5.49 2.27 -13.55
N GLY A 16 4.21 2.46 -13.91
CA GLY A 16 3.10 2.29 -12.98
C GLY A 16 2.88 3.48 -12.02
N VAL A 17 3.49 4.64 -12.31
CA VAL A 17 3.34 5.85 -11.47
C VAL A 17 2.27 6.76 -12.09
N PRO A 18 1.12 6.99 -11.41
CA PRO A 18 0.10 7.93 -11.86
C PRO A 18 0.66 9.35 -11.94
N ARG A 19 0.02 10.16 -12.80
CA ARG A 19 0.39 11.57 -12.94
C ARG A 19 0.21 12.35 -11.63
N SER A 20 -0.87 12.08 -10.91
CA SER A 20 -1.17 12.68 -9.61
C SER A 20 -0.07 12.42 -8.58
N GLN A 21 0.42 11.18 -8.49
CA GLN A 21 1.55 10.84 -7.60
C GLN A 21 2.82 11.59 -7.98
N ARG A 22 3.15 11.64 -9.28
CA ARG A 22 4.32 12.38 -9.74
C ARG A 22 4.24 13.87 -9.41
N GLU A 23 3.10 14.50 -9.69
CA GLU A 23 2.87 15.91 -9.38
C GLU A 23 2.91 16.17 -7.87
N HIS A 24 2.35 15.24 -7.08
CA HIS A 24 2.41 15.30 -5.62
C HIS A 24 3.86 15.24 -5.10
N LEU A 25 4.67 14.30 -5.58
CA LEU A 25 6.08 14.20 -5.18
C LEU A 25 6.90 15.41 -5.63
N GLU A 26 6.65 15.93 -6.83
CA GLU A 26 7.35 17.11 -7.33
C GLU A 26 7.04 18.37 -6.48
N GLN A 27 5.85 18.45 -5.89
CA GLN A 27 5.40 19.58 -5.09
C GLN A 27 5.69 19.46 -3.59
N ASN A 28 5.64 18.24 -3.05
CA ASN A 28 5.64 18.01 -1.62
C ASN A 28 6.87 17.27 -1.08
N TYR A 29 7.72 16.72 -1.96
CA TYR A 29 8.98 16.11 -1.55
C TYR A 29 10.13 17.14 -1.73
N ASP A 30 10.97 17.29 -0.71
CA ASP A 30 12.10 18.20 -0.79
C ASP A 30 13.07 17.80 -1.91
N GLY A 31 13.28 18.69 -2.87
CA GLY A 31 14.04 18.39 -4.09
C GLY A 31 13.28 17.61 -5.18
N GLY A 32 11.98 17.38 -5.00
CA GLY A 32 11.06 16.77 -5.98
C GLY A 32 11.32 15.30 -6.25
N ILE A 33 10.70 14.77 -7.31
CA ILE A 33 10.74 13.34 -7.65
C ILE A 33 12.17 12.79 -7.84
N LEU A 34 13.11 13.61 -8.28
CA LEU A 34 14.49 13.14 -8.46
C LEU A 34 15.21 12.93 -7.13
N ALA A 35 14.97 13.80 -6.16
CA ALA A 35 15.49 13.61 -4.81
C ALA A 35 14.86 12.36 -4.18
N PHE A 36 13.54 12.22 -4.25
CA PHE A 36 12.83 11.03 -3.80
C PHE A 36 13.45 9.73 -4.35
N LEU A 37 13.68 9.64 -5.66
CA LEU A 37 14.28 8.46 -6.28
C LEU A 37 15.71 8.19 -5.85
N ASN A 38 16.50 9.25 -5.63
CA ASN A 38 17.86 9.11 -5.09
C ASN A 38 17.81 8.57 -3.67
N ASP A 39 16.91 9.09 -2.84
CA ASP A 39 16.76 8.65 -1.44
C ASP A 39 16.26 7.20 -1.35
N CYS A 40 15.37 6.78 -2.27
CA CYS A 40 14.96 5.38 -2.41
C CYS A 40 16.16 4.47 -2.74
N LEU A 41 16.98 4.85 -3.71
CA LEU A 41 18.17 4.08 -4.09
C LEU A 41 19.20 4.04 -2.94
N GLU A 42 19.42 5.15 -2.27
CA GLU A 42 20.32 5.22 -1.13
C GLU A 42 19.82 4.35 0.03
N ALA A 43 18.53 4.41 0.34
CA ALA A 43 17.93 3.56 1.37
C ALA A 43 18.19 2.08 1.09
N VAL A 44 17.88 1.63 -0.12
CA VAL A 44 17.97 0.20 -0.49
C VAL A 44 19.41 -0.30 -0.61
N PHE A 45 20.33 0.49 -1.17
CA PHE A 45 21.67 0.03 -1.51
C PHE A 45 22.76 0.48 -0.53
N ALA A 46 22.50 1.49 0.32
CA ALA A 46 23.48 2.01 1.27
C ALA A 46 23.06 1.87 2.74
N ARG A 47 21.77 2.00 3.06
CA ARG A 47 21.29 1.99 4.45
C ARG A 47 20.72 0.63 4.87
N LEU A 48 19.84 0.05 4.05
CA LEU A 48 19.22 -1.24 4.37
C LEU A 48 20.17 -2.41 4.04
N PRO A 49 20.24 -3.45 4.88
CA PRO A 49 21.13 -4.58 4.64
C PRO A 49 20.65 -5.42 3.46
N ILE A 50 21.31 -5.29 2.32
CA ILE A 50 20.97 -6.01 1.09
C ILE A 50 20.96 -7.53 1.26
N LYS A 51 21.73 -8.06 2.19
CA LYS A 51 21.75 -9.49 2.51
C LYS A 51 20.39 -10.03 2.99
N ASP A 52 19.58 -9.18 3.62
CA ASP A 52 18.27 -9.52 4.19
C ASP A 52 17.12 -9.00 3.30
N ASN A 53 17.45 -8.28 2.22
CA ASN A 53 16.50 -7.73 1.30
C ASN A 53 16.26 -8.69 0.13
N TYR A 54 15.35 -9.66 0.32
CA TYR A 54 15.04 -10.66 -0.70
C TYR A 54 14.44 -10.04 -1.98
N PHE A 55 13.76 -8.90 -1.88
CA PHE A 55 13.14 -8.23 -3.02
C PHE A 55 14.21 -7.76 -4.02
N TRP A 56 15.14 -6.90 -3.59
CA TRP A 56 16.21 -6.40 -4.45
C TRP A 56 17.25 -7.45 -4.78
N ARG A 57 17.46 -8.43 -3.87
CA ARG A 57 18.33 -9.56 -4.14
C ARG A 57 17.92 -10.31 -5.41
N VAL A 58 16.64 -10.66 -5.57
CA VAL A 58 16.19 -11.38 -6.75
C VAL A 58 16.37 -10.56 -8.03
N TYR A 59 16.19 -9.24 -7.99
CA TYR A 59 16.50 -8.38 -9.12
C TYR A 59 17.99 -8.34 -9.46
N CYS A 60 18.87 -8.32 -8.47
CA CYS A 60 20.30 -8.20 -8.68
C CYS A 60 20.97 -9.55 -9.01
N THR A 61 20.46 -10.66 -8.48
CA THR A 61 21.13 -11.98 -8.55
C THR A 61 20.31 -13.04 -9.28
N GLY A 62 19.04 -12.76 -9.60
CA GLY A 62 18.13 -13.67 -10.28
C GLY A 62 17.51 -14.77 -9.40
N SER A 63 17.84 -14.83 -8.09
CA SER A 63 17.35 -15.91 -7.22
C SER A 63 17.26 -15.52 -5.75
N TYR A 64 16.38 -16.21 -5.02
CA TYR A 64 16.37 -16.25 -3.56
C TYR A 64 17.42 -17.23 -3.03
N THR A 65 17.71 -17.12 -1.74
CA THR A 65 18.38 -18.17 -0.96
C THR A 65 17.47 -18.62 0.17
N GLN A 66 17.82 -19.72 0.87
CA GLN A 66 17.01 -20.18 2.01
C GLN A 66 17.01 -19.17 3.16
N GLU A 67 18.11 -18.43 3.32
CA GLU A 67 18.26 -17.40 4.35
C GLU A 67 17.61 -16.08 3.96
N CYS A 68 17.59 -15.76 2.66
CA CYS A 68 17.05 -14.50 2.12
C CYS A 68 15.96 -14.77 1.07
N CYS A 69 14.75 -15.00 1.55
CA CYS A 69 13.56 -15.23 0.79
C CYS A 69 12.33 -14.68 1.54
N PRO A 70 11.18 -14.51 0.86
CA PRO A 70 9.92 -14.22 1.53
C PRO A 70 9.60 -15.25 2.62
N GLU A 71 9.00 -14.81 3.72
CA GLU A 71 8.70 -15.66 4.88
C GLU A 71 7.93 -16.94 4.51
N TYR A 72 6.96 -16.85 3.58
CA TYR A 72 6.17 -18.01 3.16
C TYR A 72 6.99 -19.08 2.41
N LEU A 73 8.19 -18.75 1.93
CA LEU A 73 9.13 -19.70 1.29
C LEU A 73 10.11 -20.35 2.27
N LYS A 74 10.16 -19.92 3.52
CA LYS A 74 10.98 -20.58 4.53
C LYS A 74 10.47 -21.99 4.82
N PRO A 75 11.37 -22.98 5.06
CA PRO A 75 10.99 -24.38 5.17
C PRO A 75 9.84 -24.67 6.15
N THR A 76 9.89 -24.04 7.34
CA THR A 76 8.84 -24.18 8.36
C THR A 76 7.48 -23.67 7.86
N ASN A 77 7.45 -22.53 7.19
CA ASN A 77 6.23 -21.92 6.69
C ASN A 77 5.69 -22.69 5.47
N VAL A 78 6.57 -23.16 4.58
CA VAL A 78 6.19 -24.07 3.49
C VAL A 78 5.53 -25.35 4.03
N GLN A 79 6.08 -25.92 5.11
CA GLN A 79 5.50 -27.10 5.73
C GLN A 79 4.10 -26.79 6.32
N ALA A 80 3.92 -25.63 6.98
CA ALA A 80 2.63 -25.21 7.49
C ALA A 80 1.60 -25.02 6.37
N LEU A 81 2.01 -24.41 5.24
CA LEU A 81 1.15 -24.27 4.05
C LEU A 81 0.72 -25.64 3.52
N LYS A 82 1.67 -26.56 3.36
CA LYS A 82 1.38 -27.94 2.89
C LYS A 82 0.50 -28.75 3.87
N SER A 83 0.52 -28.42 5.15
CA SER A 83 -0.28 -29.06 6.19
C SER A 83 -1.70 -28.50 6.32
N GLY A 84 -2.19 -27.78 5.31
CA GLY A 84 -3.57 -27.29 5.21
C GLY A 84 -3.74 -25.78 5.46
N LEU A 85 -2.68 -25.03 5.77
CA LEU A 85 -2.82 -23.58 5.92
C LEU A 85 -3.23 -22.92 4.58
N VAL A 86 -2.77 -23.47 3.45
CA VAL A 86 -3.13 -22.97 2.10
C VAL A 86 -4.62 -23.09 1.81
N ASP A 87 -5.33 -24.05 2.42
CA ASP A 87 -6.77 -24.27 2.20
C ASP A 87 -7.63 -23.13 2.77
N LYS A 88 -7.02 -22.24 3.59
CA LYS A 88 -7.65 -21.03 4.12
C LYS A 88 -7.49 -19.82 3.19
N VAL A 89 -6.77 -19.97 2.09
CA VAL A 89 -6.55 -18.90 1.11
C VAL A 89 -7.54 -19.03 -0.03
N SER A 90 -8.26 -17.96 -0.31
CA SER A 90 -9.08 -17.83 -1.52
C SER A 90 -8.56 -16.67 -2.38
N THR A 91 -8.69 -16.84 -3.69
CA THR A 91 -8.26 -15.82 -4.67
C THR A 91 -9.47 -15.37 -5.48
N HIS A 92 -9.59 -14.06 -5.67
CA HIS A 92 -10.68 -13.45 -6.41
C HIS A 92 -10.12 -12.44 -7.42
N THR A 93 -10.72 -12.40 -8.62
CA THR A 93 -10.42 -11.38 -9.63
C THR A 93 -11.57 -10.37 -9.60
N ASP A 94 -11.44 -9.39 -8.72
CA ASP A 94 -12.47 -8.36 -8.51
C ASP A 94 -11.81 -7.08 -7.97
N SER A 95 -12.56 -5.97 -7.96
CA SER A 95 -12.20 -4.80 -7.14
C SER A 95 -12.43 -5.11 -5.66
N VAL A 96 -11.78 -4.34 -4.77
CA VAL A 96 -12.03 -4.45 -3.32
C VAL A 96 -13.51 -4.23 -3.03
N GLN A 97 -14.11 -3.18 -3.60
CA GLN A 97 -15.54 -2.90 -3.48
C GLN A 97 -16.39 -4.09 -3.96
N GLY A 98 -16.16 -4.57 -5.19
CA GLY A 98 -16.95 -5.65 -5.78
C GLY A 98 -16.89 -6.93 -4.95
N PHE A 99 -15.69 -7.28 -4.46
CA PHE A 99 -15.53 -8.41 -3.54
C PHE A 99 -16.34 -8.24 -2.25
N LEU A 100 -16.25 -7.08 -1.59
CA LEU A 100 -16.95 -6.80 -0.34
C LEU A 100 -18.47 -6.70 -0.50
N ASP A 101 -18.95 -6.25 -1.65
CA ASP A 101 -20.37 -6.20 -1.97
C ASP A 101 -20.98 -7.59 -2.17
N ASN A 102 -20.22 -8.47 -2.81
CA ASN A 102 -20.69 -9.81 -3.18
C ASN A 102 -20.47 -10.88 -2.08
N HIS A 103 -19.76 -10.54 -0.99
CA HIS A 103 -19.46 -11.48 0.09
C HIS A 103 -19.89 -10.92 1.45
N GLU A 104 -20.76 -11.66 2.16
CA GLU A 104 -21.22 -11.33 3.52
C GLU A 104 -20.22 -11.84 4.57
N ILE A 105 -19.01 -11.29 4.56
CA ILE A 105 -17.93 -11.65 5.49
C ILE A 105 -17.55 -10.47 6.35
N ALA A 106 -17.19 -10.73 7.61
CA ALA A 106 -16.60 -9.73 8.49
C ALA A 106 -15.06 -9.79 8.38
N ILE A 107 -14.44 -8.65 8.20
CA ILE A 107 -12.99 -8.53 7.96
C ILE A 107 -12.34 -7.72 9.08
N SER A 108 -11.35 -8.31 9.71
CA SER A 108 -10.58 -7.66 10.79
C SER A 108 -9.29 -7.01 10.31
N ARG A 109 -8.77 -7.37 9.12
CA ARG A 109 -7.51 -6.83 8.60
C ARG A 109 -7.63 -6.58 7.11
N PHE A 110 -7.51 -5.31 6.73
CA PHE A 110 -7.42 -4.88 5.35
C PHE A 110 -5.97 -4.51 5.05
N VAL A 111 -5.35 -5.17 4.09
CA VAL A 111 -3.99 -4.87 3.65
C VAL A 111 -4.06 -4.41 2.21
N LEU A 112 -4.10 -3.10 2.05
CA LEU A 112 -4.23 -2.44 0.77
C LEU A 112 -2.85 -1.98 0.27
N LEU A 113 -2.74 -1.74 -1.03
CA LEU A 113 -1.57 -1.12 -1.62
C LEU A 113 -1.89 0.32 -2.04
N ASP A 114 -1.34 0.75 -3.16
CA ASP A 114 -1.42 2.13 -3.66
C ASP A 114 -2.52 2.35 -4.70
N HIS A 115 -3.45 1.40 -4.87
CA HIS A 115 -4.52 1.53 -5.88
C HIS A 115 -5.43 2.73 -5.62
N MET A 116 -5.57 3.17 -4.37
CA MET A 116 -6.36 4.36 -4.02
C MET A 116 -5.79 5.66 -4.62
N ASP A 117 -4.48 5.71 -4.89
CA ASP A 117 -3.84 6.85 -5.56
C ASP A 117 -4.35 7.05 -6.99
N TRP A 118 -4.83 5.98 -7.64
CA TRP A 118 -5.46 6.04 -8.95
C TRP A 118 -6.91 6.51 -8.90
N LEU A 119 -7.54 6.41 -7.72
CA LEU A 119 -8.94 6.75 -7.49
C LEU A 119 -9.12 8.16 -6.95
N CYS A 120 -8.09 8.72 -6.32
CA CYS A 120 -8.17 9.95 -5.51
C CYS A 120 -8.58 11.22 -6.26
N ASP A 121 -8.45 11.23 -7.60
CA ASP A 121 -8.83 12.36 -8.46
C ASP A 121 -10.10 12.05 -9.26
N ARG A 122 -9.88 11.47 -10.44
CA ARG A 122 -10.91 11.27 -11.47
C ARG A 122 -12.01 10.29 -11.06
N TYR A 123 -11.66 9.34 -10.19
CA TYR A 123 -12.53 8.23 -9.80
C TYR A 123 -12.90 8.27 -8.33
N PHE A 124 -12.91 9.45 -7.73
CA PHE A 124 -13.22 9.64 -6.32
C PHE A 124 -14.52 8.96 -5.85
N PRO A 125 -15.62 8.97 -6.63
CA PRO A 125 -16.83 8.22 -6.25
C PRO A 125 -16.62 6.70 -6.13
N ILE A 126 -15.64 6.13 -6.85
CA ILE A 126 -15.28 4.71 -6.69
C ILE A 126 -14.54 4.50 -5.36
N LEU A 127 -13.69 5.43 -4.98
CA LEU A 127 -13.00 5.41 -3.69
C LEU A 127 -13.99 5.52 -2.52
N GLU A 128 -15.02 6.39 -2.64
CA GLU A 128 -16.09 6.49 -1.65
C GLU A 128 -16.87 5.18 -1.52
N ALA A 129 -17.24 4.58 -2.65
CA ALA A 129 -17.94 3.28 -2.65
C ALA A 129 -17.07 2.14 -2.07
N GLU A 130 -15.76 2.15 -2.31
CA GLU A 130 -14.83 1.18 -1.73
C GLU A 130 -14.74 1.34 -0.20
N TRP A 131 -14.56 2.56 0.30
CA TRP A 131 -14.52 2.81 1.74
C TRP A 131 -15.87 2.52 2.41
N GLN A 132 -16.98 2.80 1.75
CA GLN A 132 -18.31 2.41 2.24
C GLN A 132 -18.42 0.88 2.41
N ALA A 133 -17.89 0.12 1.45
CA ALA A 133 -17.88 -1.34 1.54
C ALA A 133 -16.91 -1.84 2.63
N ILE A 134 -15.75 -1.21 2.81
CA ILE A 134 -14.80 -1.50 3.89
C ILE A 134 -15.45 -1.28 5.25
N VAL A 135 -16.02 -0.11 5.49
CA VAL A 135 -16.70 0.22 6.76
C VAL A 135 -17.81 -0.78 7.07
N ARG A 136 -18.65 -1.10 6.09
CA ARG A 136 -19.75 -2.06 6.26
C ARG A 136 -19.30 -3.46 6.64
N ARG A 137 -18.12 -3.90 6.19
CA ARG A 137 -17.58 -5.26 6.40
C ARG A 137 -16.53 -5.33 7.50
N ALA A 138 -16.13 -4.22 8.07
CA ALA A 138 -15.16 -4.16 9.14
C ALA A 138 -15.71 -4.79 10.44
N THR A 139 -14.86 -5.53 11.14
CA THR A 139 -15.14 -5.92 12.54
C THR A 139 -14.86 -4.74 13.48
N PRO A 140 -15.37 -4.72 14.70
CA PRO A 140 -15.10 -3.65 15.67
C PRO A 140 -13.60 -3.44 16.00
N ASP A 141 -12.76 -4.46 15.76
CA ASP A 141 -11.31 -4.42 15.95
C ASP A 141 -10.55 -4.33 14.61
N ALA A 142 -11.21 -3.87 13.56
CA ALA A 142 -10.62 -3.84 12.23
C ALA A 142 -9.44 -2.89 12.15
N ARG A 143 -8.41 -3.32 11.43
CA ARG A 143 -7.22 -2.52 11.10
C ARG A 143 -7.04 -2.45 9.60
N VAL A 144 -6.77 -1.25 9.11
CA VAL A 144 -6.50 -0.99 7.70
C VAL A 144 -5.05 -0.54 7.55
N LEU A 145 -4.35 -1.16 6.62
CA LEU A 145 -3.00 -0.78 6.21
C LEU A 145 -3.02 -0.42 4.74
N TRP A 146 -2.36 0.68 4.37
CA TRP A 146 -2.20 1.03 2.96
C TRP A 146 -0.88 1.73 2.68
N ARG A 147 -0.48 1.75 1.43
CA ARG A 147 0.68 2.47 0.92
C ARG A 147 0.23 3.50 -0.10
N SER A 148 1.04 4.53 -0.27
CA SER A 148 0.86 5.53 -1.33
C SER A 148 2.19 5.87 -1.97
N GLY A 149 2.19 6.15 -3.26
CA GLY A 149 3.32 6.77 -3.94
C GLY A 149 3.50 8.23 -3.54
N GLY A 150 2.47 8.88 -2.97
CA GLY A 150 2.53 10.21 -2.40
C GLY A 150 3.01 10.21 -0.95
N VAL A 151 3.50 11.37 -0.48
CA VAL A 151 3.94 11.54 0.92
C VAL A 151 2.76 11.73 1.89
N HIS A 152 1.58 12.08 1.37
CA HIS A 152 0.34 12.28 2.13
C HIS A 152 -0.83 11.61 1.43
N THR A 153 -1.82 11.17 2.21
CA THR A 153 -3.06 10.55 1.73
C THR A 153 -4.31 11.25 2.28
N ASP A 154 -4.28 12.59 2.34
CA ASP A 154 -5.39 13.42 2.85
C ASP A 154 -6.72 13.16 2.10
N PHE A 155 -6.64 12.60 0.91
CA PHE A 155 -7.81 12.19 0.14
C PHE A 155 -8.60 11.08 0.84
N VAL A 156 -7.96 10.18 1.59
CA VAL A 156 -8.64 9.14 2.38
C VAL A 156 -9.46 9.77 3.50
N GLU A 157 -8.91 10.77 4.19
CA GLU A 157 -9.58 11.43 5.29
C GLU A 157 -10.85 12.18 4.88
N ARG A 158 -10.92 12.60 3.60
CA ARG A 158 -12.04 13.35 3.03
C ARG A 158 -13.16 12.48 2.49
N VAL A 159 -12.95 11.18 2.34
CA VAL A 159 -13.98 10.24 1.88
C VAL A 159 -15.16 10.27 2.84
N GLU A 160 -16.37 10.36 2.31
CA GLU A 160 -17.60 10.34 3.08
C GLU A 160 -18.29 8.98 2.98
N VAL A 161 -18.72 8.45 4.11
CA VAL A 161 -19.41 7.15 4.23
C VAL A 161 -20.62 7.28 5.14
N ASP A 162 -21.65 6.49 4.88
CA ASP A 162 -22.81 6.37 5.75
C ASP A 162 -22.52 5.35 6.87
N VAL A 163 -22.68 5.79 8.11
CA VAL A 163 -22.60 4.94 9.31
C VAL A 163 -23.92 5.12 10.06
N ASP A 164 -24.75 4.10 10.08
CA ASP A 164 -26.07 4.09 10.75
C ASP A 164 -26.99 5.26 10.34
N GLY A 165 -27.00 5.63 9.07
CA GLY A 165 -27.81 6.73 8.53
C GLY A 165 -27.20 8.12 8.76
N GLN A 166 -25.94 8.20 9.20
CA GLN A 166 -25.21 9.46 9.37
C GLN A 166 -23.99 9.49 8.45
N LEU A 167 -23.88 10.55 7.66
CA LEU A 167 -22.72 10.77 6.82
C LEU A 167 -21.54 11.20 7.67
N ARG A 168 -20.44 10.45 7.60
CA ARG A 168 -19.21 10.70 8.35
C ARG A 168 -17.99 10.65 7.43
N LYS A 169 -16.95 11.41 7.77
CA LYS A 169 -15.66 11.31 7.06
C LYS A 169 -14.88 10.10 7.56
N VAL A 170 -14.23 9.40 6.66
CA VAL A 170 -13.37 8.25 7.01
C VAL A 170 -12.28 8.65 7.99
N GLY A 171 -11.70 9.86 7.86
CA GLY A 171 -10.72 10.37 8.82
C GLY A 171 -11.22 10.46 10.27
N GLU A 172 -12.53 10.58 10.50
CA GLU A 172 -13.16 10.58 11.83
C GLU A 172 -13.30 9.17 12.41
N LEU A 173 -13.24 8.15 11.56
CA LEU A 173 -13.35 6.74 11.92
C LEU A 173 -11.98 6.09 12.14
N LEU A 174 -10.88 6.74 11.71
CA LEU A 174 -9.54 6.18 11.75
C LEU A 174 -8.74 6.66 12.97
N THR A 175 -8.18 5.70 13.70
CA THR A 175 -7.18 5.95 14.73
C THR A 175 -5.81 5.50 14.23
N TYR A 176 -4.95 6.46 13.86
CA TYR A 176 -3.66 6.19 13.24
C TYR A 176 -2.58 5.75 14.21
N HIS A 177 -1.79 4.77 13.80
CA HIS A 177 -0.56 4.33 14.46
C HIS A 177 0.67 4.91 13.74
N ARG A 178 0.83 6.24 13.77
CA ARG A 178 1.82 6.97 12.96
C ARG A 178 3.26 6.53 13.25
N GLU A 179 3.67 6.52 14.51
CA GLU A 179 5.04 6.13 14.92
C GLU A 179 5.41 4.72 14.42
N LEU A 180 4.50 3.76 14.57
CA LEU A 180 4.70 2.40 14.07
C LEU A 180 4.76 2.35 12.53
N ALA A 181 3.91 3.13 11.86
CA ALA A 181 3.88 3.19 10.41
C ALA A 181 5.19 3.78 9.86
N ASP A 182 5.69 4.86 10.47
CA ASP A 182 6.95 5.51 10.08
C ASP A 182 8.15 4.58 10.31
N GLU A 183 8.24 3.91 11.47
CA GLU A 183 9.29 2.92 11.75
C GLU A 183 9.31 1.79 10.70
N LEU A 184 8.14 1.23 10.39
CA LEU A 184 8.03 0.15 9.41
C LEU A 184 8.28 0.64 7.98
N HIS A 185 7.94 1.89 7.67
CA HIS A 185 8.21 2.50 6.38
C HIS A 185 9.71 2.68 6.14
N GLU A 186 10.47 3.11 7.14
CA GLU A 186 11.93 3.21 7.05
C GLU A 186 12.60 1.85 6.76
N MET A 187 12.00 0.76 7.22
CA MET A 187 12.48 -0.61 6.99
C MET A 187 11.90 -1.26 5.73
N ASP A 188 11.16 -0.53 4.90
CA ASP A 188 10.54 -1.09 3.71
C ASP A 188 11.59 -1.59 2.71
N ARG A 189 11.51 -2.87 2.39
CA ARG A 189 12.44 -3.54 1.47
C ARG A 189 12.36 -3.03 0.05
N VAL A 190 11.17 -2.63 -0.39
CA VAL A 190 10.93 -2.11 -1.74
C VAL A 190 11.36 -0.65 -1.81
N HIS A 191 11.00 0.13 -0.81
CA HIS A 191 11.33 1.54 -0.56
C HIS A 191 11.03 2.46 -1.77
N THR A 192 9.88 2.21 -2.43
CA THR A 192 9.44 2.98 -3.60
C THR A 192 8.13 3.73 -3.36
N TYR A 193 7.54 3.57 -2.18
CA TYR A 193 6.36 4.31 -1.74
C TYR A 193 6.77 5.59 -1.01
N GLY A 194 5.96 6.64 -1.16
CA GLY A 194 6.17 7.91 -0.45
C GLY A 194 5.67 7.87 1.00
N SER A 195 4.69 6.98 1.30
CA SER A 195 4.15 6.82 2.65
C SER A 195 3.57 5.43 2.89
N PHE A 196 3.46 5.09 4.18
CA PHE A 196 2.80 3.91 4.70
C PHE A 196 1.90 4.28 5.87
N HIS A 197 0.71 3.72 5.90
CA HIS A 197 -0.30 4.06 6.90
C HIS A 197 -0.84 2.82 7.58
N ILE A 198 -1.05 2.91 8.88
CA ILE A 198 -1.71 1.91 9.72
C ILE A 198 -2.74 2.63 10.57
N ALA A 199 -3.99 2.20 10.52
CA ALA A 199 -5.04 2.76 11.35
C ALA A 199 -6.03 1.69 11.81
N ASP A 200 -6.53 1.83 13.04
CA ASP A 200 -7.68 1.08 13.52
C ASP A 200 -8.95 1.81 13.05
N LEU A 201 -9.91 1.04 12.55
CA LEU A 201 -11.17 1.54 12.00
C LEU A 201 -12.29 1.31 13.02
N ALA A 202 -12.89 2.40 13.48
CA ALA A 202 -14.10 2.38 14.28
C ALA A 202 -15.32 2.36 13.34
N ALA A 203 -15.87 1.17 13.12
CA ALA A 203 -17.07 0.95 12.29
C ALA A 203 -18.28 0.65 13.16
#